data_53e03ad85d56003f4ce287bd0d2f9ed2
#
_entry.id   53e03ad85d56003f4ce287bd0d2f9ed2
#
_cell.length_a   1.000
_cell.length_b   1.000
_cell.length_c   1.000
_cell.angle_alpha   90.00
_cell.angle_beta   90.00
_cell.angle_gamma   90.00
#
_symmetry.space_group_name_H-M   'P 1'
#
loop_
_entity.id
_entity.type
_entity.pdbx_description
1 polymer ?
#
loop_
_entity_poly.entity_id
_entity_poly.type
_entity_poly.pdbx_seq_one_letter_code
_entity_poly.pdbx_strand_id
1 'polypeptide(L)'
;VVADSRTKRDGRVIEEIGQYHPTEEPSVIIVDSERALYWLGVGAQPTEQVAALLKLTGDWGKFKGDANAVSTVKVKAPKVPFEADAAKKPVLVPKVEKKAAEAPVAAEAEATETAETAVEAE
;
A
#
# COMPACT_ATOMS: atom_id res chain seq x y z
N VAL A 1 16.83 8.85 2.79
CA VAL A 1 17.65 8.05 3.72
C VAL A 1 18.88 8.81 4.16
N VAL A 2 19.36 8.55 5.36
CA VAL A 2 20.63 9.01 5.91
C VAL A 2 21.64 7.87 5.77
N ALA A 3 22.78 8.15 5.18
CA ALA A 3 23.83 7.17 4.95
C ALA A 3 25.23 7.78 5.17
N ASP A 4 26.21 6.93 5.41
CA ASP A 4 27.62 7.36 5.46
C ASP A 4 28.07 7.75 4.04
N SER A 5 28.73 8.90 3.90
CA SER A 5 29.26 9.41 2.63
C SER A 5 30.30 8.50 1.98
N ARG A 6 30.94 7.63 2.75
CA ARG A 6 31.93 6.66 2.28
C ARG A 6 31.35 5.38 1.73
N THR A 7 30.08 5.09 2.05
CA THR A 7 29.41 3.85 1.69
C THR A 7 28.39 4.11 0.59
N LYS A 8 28.26 3.16 -0.34
CA LYS A 8 27.18 3.25 -1.35
C LYS A 8 25.82 3.20 -0.67
N ARG A 9 24.90 4.05 -1.11
CA ARG A 9 23.53 4.12 -0.61
C ARG A 9 22.78 2.77 -0.69
N ASP A 10 23.07 1.97 -1.71
CA ASP A 10 22.40 0.68 -1.94
C ASP A 10 22.81 -0.42 -0.95
N GLY A 11 23.77 -0.16 -0.09
CA GLY A 11 24.22 -1.12 0.90
C GLY A 11 23.59 -0.88 2.24
N ARG A 12 24.21 -0.04 3.04
CA ARG A 12 23.84 0.17 4.44
C ARG A 12 23.40 1.59 4.67
N VAL A 13 22.13 1.78 5.00
CA VAL A 13 21.59 3.06 5.46
C VAL A 13 21.56 3.10 6.98
N ILE A 14 21.71 4.30 7.54
CA ILE A 14 21.62 4.52 8.99
C ILE A 14 20.14 4.62 9.38
N GLU A 15 19.37 5.43 8.63
CA GLU A 15 17.96 5.65 8.91
C GLU A 15 17.20 6.08 7.65
N GLU A 16 15.94 5.64 7.55
CA GLU A 16 15.01 6.12 6.54
C GLU A 16 14.13 7.21 7.16
N ILE A 17 14.24 8.43 6.66
CA ILE A 17 13.53 9.60 7.17
C ILE A 17 12.35 10.03 6.30
N GLY A 18 12.14 9.38 5.16
CA GLY A 18 11.02 9.72 4.30
C GLY A 18 11.07 9.11 2.91
N GLN A 19 10.01 9.39 2.16
CA GLN A 19 9.80 8.87 0.81
C GLN A 19 9.41 10.00 -0.14
N TYR A 20 9.85 9.89 -1.39
CA TYR A 20 9.51 10.79 -2.47
C TYR A 20 9.03 10.02 -3.68
N HIS A 21 7.79 10.29 -4.10
CA HIS A 21 7.18 9.68 -5.28
C HIS A 21 6.95 10.76 -6.36
N PRO A 22 7.86 10.88 -7.33
CA PRO A 22 7.74 11.90 -8.38
C PRO A 22 6.68 11.60 -9.44
N THR A 23 6.32 10.31 -9.61
CA THR A 23 5.42 9.84 -10.66
C THR A 23 3.94 10.10 -10.39
N GLU A 24 3.60 10.50 -9.18
CA GLU A 24 2.22 10.84 -8.83
C GLU A 24 1.94 12.32 -9.08
N GLU A 25 0.68 12.63 -9.40
CA GLU A 25 0.19 14.00 -9.54
C GLU A 25 -0.89 14.31 -8.49
N PRO A 26 -0.59 15.25 -7.58
CA PRO A 26 0.71 15.88 -7.30
C PRO A 26 1.72 14.89 -6.73
N SER A 27 3.02 15.17 -6.91
CA SER A 27 4.10 14.34 -6.36
C SER A 27 3.97 14.24 -4.83
N VAL A 28 4.16 13.02 -4.31
CA VAL A 28 4.02 12.75 -2.88
C VAL A 28 5.39 12.90 -2.21
N ILE A 29 5.43 13.72 -1.18
CA ILE A 29 6.61 13.98 -0.36
C ILE A 29 6.22 13.69 1.09
N ILE A 30 6.73 12.61 1.64
CA ILE A 30 6.50 12.21 3.03
C ILE A 30 7.85 12.26 3.73
N VAL A 31 8.00 13.17 4.69
CA VAL A 31 9.25 13.33 5.45
C VAL A 31 8.91 13.43 6.92
N ASP A 32 9.65 12.69 7.74
CA ASP A 32 9.61 12.84 9.19
C ASP A 32 10.41 14.10 9.58
N SER A 33 9.69 15.16 9.91
CA SER A 33 10.29 16.46 10.23
C SER A 33 11.18 16.42 11.46
N GLU A 34 10.82 15.64 12.49
CA GLU A 34 11.59 15.56 13.73
C GLU A 34 12.94 14.92 13.48
N ARG A 35 12.92 13.80 12.75
CA ARG A 35 14.15 13.08 12.42
C ARG A 35 15.03 13.87 11.45
N ALA A 36 14.41 14.54 10.48
CA ALA A 36 15.14 15.41 9.56
C ALA A 36 15.86 16.54 10.29
N LEU A 37 15.20 17.23 11.21
CA LEU A 37 15.79 18.28 12.02
C LEU A 37 16.90 17.76 12.94
N TYR A 38 16.71 16.60 13.54
CA TYR A 38 17.74 15.95 14.36
C TYR A 38 19.01 15.72 13.55
N TRP A 39 18.91 15.09 12.39
CA TRP A 39 20.09 14.81 11.55
C TRP A 39 20.77 16.07 11.02
N LEU A 40 20.00 17.08 10.65
CA LEU A 40 20.57 18.40 10.28
C LEU A 40 21.31 19.02 11.46
N GLY A 41 20.77 18.91 12.68
CA GLY A 41 21.40 19.38 13.91
C GLY A 41 22.71 18.66 14.26
N VAL A 42 22.77 17.35 14.00
CA VAL A 42 23.98 16.55 14.17
C VAL A 42 25.06 16.89 13.10
N GLY A 43 24.65 17.54 12.02
CA GLY A 43 25.56 17.97 10.96
C GLY A 43 25.49 17.16 9.67
N ALA A 44 24.42 16.40 9.46
CA ALA A 44 24.21 15.71 8.20
C ALA A 44 24.07 16.72 7.05
N GLN A 45 24.77 16.47 5.95
CA GLN A 45 24.77 17.32 4.77
C GLN A 45 23.73 16.79 3.77
N PRO A 46 22.64 17.51 3.51
CA PRO A 46 21.67 17.10 2.49
C PRO A 46 22.24 17.32 1.09
N THR A 47 21.94 16.41 0.17
CA THR A 47 22.20 16.64 -1.26
C THR A 47 21.30 17.78 -1.77
N GLU A 48 21.64 18.38 -2.91
CA GLU A 48 20.85 19.49 -3.50
C GLU A 48 19.37 19.11 -3.68
N GLN A 49 19.11 17.89 -4.13
CA GLN A 49 17.75 17.37 -4.33
C GLN A 49 16.98 17.28 -3.00
N VAL A 50 17.61 16.72 -1.98
CA VAL A 50 17.01 16.62 -0.64
C VAL A 50 16.81 17.99 -0.02
N ALA A 51 17.77 18.91 -0.20
CA ALA A 51 17.62 20.29 0.26
C ALA A 51 16.43 21.02 -0.39
N ALA A 52 16.16 20.76 -1.68
CA ALA A 52 14.98 21.27 -2.36
C ALA A 52 13.68 20.70 -1.76
N LEU A 53 13.62 19.39 -1.49
CA LEU A 53 12.48 18.75 -0.84
C LEU A 53 12.24 19.30 0.58
N LEU A 54 13.30 19.46 1.38
CA LEU A 54 13.22 20.04 2.73
C LEU A 54 12.78 21.51 2.72
N LYS A 55 13.06 22.26 1.65
CA LYS A 55 12.52 23.61 1.47
C LYS A 55 11.02 23.59 1.21
N LEU A 56 10.54 22.62 0.40
CA LEU A 56 9.12 22.47 0.11
C LEU A 56 8.31 22.02 1.34
N THR A 57 8.88 21.12 2.17
CA THR A 57 8.24 20.71 3.44
C THR A 57 8.32 21.79 4.53
N GLY A 58 9.18 22.78 4.36
CA GLY A 58 9.41 23.84 5.34
C GLY A 58 10.44 23.49 6.43
N ASP A 59 10.93 22.27 6.48
CA ASP A 59 11.86 21.83 7.53
C ASP A 59 13.22 22.51 7.45
N TRP A 60 13.64 22.87 6.24
CA TRP A 60 14.85 23.65 6.04
C TRP A 60 14.77 25.04 6.67
N GLY A 61 13.63 25.70 6.56
CA GLY A 61 13.38 27.00 7.21
C GLY A 61 13.38 26.86 8.74
N LYS A 62 12.68 25.85 9.28
CA LYS A 62 12.69 25.55 10.72
C LYS A 62 14.11 25.34 11.26
N PHE A 63 14.92 24.59 10.53
CA PHE A 63 16.33 24.37 10.90
C PHE A 63 17.14 25.66 10.92
N LYS A 64 16.86 26.60 10.00
CA LYS A 64 17.50 27.92 9.97
C LYS A 64 16.93 28.93 10.97
N GLY A 65 15.85 28.58 11.66
CA GLY A 65 15.20 29.45 12.64
C GLY A 65 14.14 30.39 12.04
N ASP A 66 13.66 30.10 10.81
CA ASP A 66 12.60 30.89 10.20
C ASP A 66 11.25 30.54 10.84
N ALA A 67 10.65 31.47 11.56
CA ALA A 67 9.35 31.30 12.24
C ALA A 67 8.19 31.08 11.24
N ASN A 68 8.35 31.51 9.99
CA ASN A 68 7.33 31.44 8.92
C ASN A 68 7.53 30.25 7.97
N ALA A 69 8.31 29.26 8.36
CA ALA A 69 8.55 28.09 7.55
C ALA A 69 7.29 27.22 7.47
N VAL A 70 6.53 27.37 6.38
CA VAL A 70 5.30 26.62 6.11
C VAL A 70 5.55 25.61 4.98
N SER A 71 4.93 24.45 5.10
CA SER A 71 4.94 23.46 4.02
C SER A 71 4.16 23.97 2.82
N THR A 72 4.79 23.94 1.64
CA THR A 72 4.18 24.27 0.35
C THR A 72 3.86 23.01 -0.48
N VAL A 73 3.93 21.84 0.16
CA VAL A 73 3.65 20.57 -0.50
C VAL A 73 2.18 20.48 -0.88
N LYS A 74 1.91 20.21 -2.15
CA LYS A 74 0.56 19.98 -2.65
C LYS A 74 0.12 18.57 -2.29
N VAL A 75 -0.96 18.45 -1.53
CA VAL A 75 -1.55 17.17 -1.17
C VAL A 75 -2.73 16.86 -2.09
N LYS A 76 -2.81 15.63 -2.57
CA LYS A 76 -3.94 15.17 -3.36
C LYS A 76 -5.21 15.18 -2.52
N ALA A 77 -6.28 15.75 -3.07
CA ALA A 77 -7.58 15.69 -2.42
C ALA A 77 -8.02 14.23 -2.21
N PRO A 78 -8.64 13.90 -1.07
CA PRO A 78 -9.16 12.55 -0.84
C PRO A 78 -10.13 12.18 -1.96
N LYS A 79 -10.00 10.97 -2.48
CA LYS A 79 -10.92 10.47 -3.50
C LYS A 79 -12.32 10.39 -2.89
N VAL A 80 -13.28 11.03 -3.53
CA VAL A 80 -14.69 10.85 -3.17
C VAL A 80 -15.04 9.39 -3.43
N PRO A 81 -15.62 8.66 -2.47
CA PRO A 81 -16.05 7.29 -2.71
C PRO A 81 -17.05 7.27 -3.87
N PHE A 82 -16.90 6.31 -4.77
CA PHE A 82 -17.81 6.14 -5.89
C PHE A 82 -19.17 5.68 -5.33
N GLU A 83 -20.15 6.56 -5.38
CA GLU A 83 -21.53 6.19 -5.12
C GLU A 83 -22.13 5.65 -6.43
N ALA A 84 -22.41 4.36 -6.45
CA ALA A 84 -23.10 3.73 -7.55
C ALA A 84 -24.52 4.28 -7.63
N ASP A 85 -24.90 4.84 -8.79
CA ASP A 85 -26.24 5.35 -9.05
C ASP A 85 -27.23 4.19 -8.94
N ALA A 86 -27.99 4.14 -7.85
CA ALA A 86 -28.99 3.08 -7.58
C ALA A 86 -30.09 3.01 -8.66
N ALA A 87 -30.22 4.05 -9.48
CA ALA A 87 -31.17 4.13 -10.58
C ALA A 87 -30.73 3.44 -11.87
N LYS A 88 -29.45 3.10 -11.99
CA LYS A 88 -28.94 2.38 -13.19
C LYS A 88 -29.08 0.88 -12.99
N LYS A 89 -29.94 0.28 -13.82
CA LYS A 89 -30.07 -1.19 -13.88
C LYS A 89 -28.71 -1.82 -14.19
N PRO A 90 -28.34 -2.94 -13.51
CA PRO A 90 -27.09 -3.62 -13.79
C PRO A 90 -27.05 -4.05 -15.25
N VAL A 91 -25.97 -3.70 -15.94
CA VAL A 91 -25.75 -4.02 -17.37
C VAL A 91 -25.58 -5.53 -17.59
N LEU A 92 -25.17 -6.24 -16.54
CA LEU A 92 -25.07 -7.70 -16.56
C LEU A 92 -26.40 -8.30 -16.09
N VAL A 93 -27.23 -8.74 -17.03
CA VAL A 93 -28.36 -9.58 -16.75
C VAL A 93 -27.81 -10.94 -16.30
N PRO A 94 -28.12 -11.46 -15.10
CA PRO A 94 -27.70 -12.79 -14.73
C PRO A 94 -28.28 -13.76 -15.77
N LYS A 95 -27.38 -14.55 -16.39
CA LYS A 95 -27.78 -15.61 -17.31
C LYS A 95 -28.67 -16.58 -16.53
N VAL A 96 -29.95 -16.53 -16.83
CA VAL A 96 -30.92 -17.49 -16.28
C VAL A 96 -30.50 -18.85 -16.81
N GLU A 97 -29.91 -19.68 -15.97
CA GLU A 97 -29.71 -21.09 -16.27
C GLU A 97 -31.08 -21.71 -16.43
N LYS A 98 -31.39 -22.07 -17.64
CA LYS A 98 -32.57 -22.80 -18.02
C LYS A 98 -32.47 -24.18 -17.35
N LYS A 99 -33.10 -24.31 -16.20
CA LYS A 99 -33.32 -25.58 -15.52
C LYS A 99 -34.09 -26.48 -16.47
N ALA A 100 -33.39 -27.35 -17.14
CA ALA A 100 -34.04 -28.45 -17.87
C ALA A 100 -34.60 -29.41 -16.83
N ALA A 101 -35.95 -29.33 -16.73
CA ALA A 101 -36.73 -30.33 -16.04
C ALA A 101 -36.72 -31.55 -16.93
N GLU A 102 -36.37 -32.70 -16.41
CA GLU A 102 -37.11 -33.94 -16.65
C GLU A 102 -36.58 -35.03 -15.72
N ALA A 103 -37.43 -35.42 -14.83
CA ALA A 103 -37.39 -36.67 -14.08
C ALA A 103 -38.13 -37.75 -14.93
N PRO A 104 -38.35 -38.98 -14.46
CA PRO A 104 -37.63 -39.90 -13.59
C PRO A 104 -37.53 -41.28 -14.25
N VAL A 105 -37.00 -42.28 -13.62
CA VAL A 105 -37.39 -43.72 -13.49
C VAL A 105 -36.21 -44.44 -12.83
N ALA A 106 -36.34 -44.85 -11.64
CA ALA A 106 -36.80 -46.08 -11.07
C ALA A 106 -35.89 -47.29 -11.20
N ALA A 107 -35.80 -47.93 -10.06
CA ALA A 107 -35.41 -49.31 -9.76
C ALA A 107 -33.91 -49.61 -9.66
N GLU A 108 -33.52 -50.08 -8.63
CA GLU A 108 -33.73 -51.15 -7.67
C GLU A 108 -32.51 -52.01 -7.54
N ALA A 109 -32.30 -52.35 -6.30
CA ALA A 109 -31.67 -53.55 -5.76
C ALA A 109 -30.17 -53.67 -5.84
N GLU A 110 -29.64 -53.94 -4.84
CA GLU A 110 -29.38 -54.89 -3.78
C GLU A 110 -27.88 -54.95 -3.54
N ALA A 111 -27.54 -54.70 -2.38
CA ALA A 111 -27.17 -55.65 -1.33
C ALA A 111 -25.75 -56.23 -1.42
N THR A 112 -25.23 -56.21 -0.30
CA THR A 112 -24.31 -57.10 0.42
C THR A 112 -22.87 -56.62 0.40
N GLU A 113 -22.46 -56.26 1.56
CA GLU A 113 -21.98 -57.05 2.69
C GLU A 113 -20.49 -57.36 2.64
N THR A 114 -19.99 -57.09 3.70
CA THR A 114 -18.92 -57.71 4.54
C THR A 114 -17.58 -57.01 4.43
N ALA A 115 -17.28 -56.39 5.49
CA ALA A 115 -16.54 -56.91 6.67
C ALA A 115 -15.04 -57.08 6.41
N GLU A 116 -14.41 -56.41 7.28
CA GLU A 116 -13.54 -56.89 8.35
C GLU A 116 -12.05 -57.01 7.99
N THR A 117 -11.37 -56.50 8.76
CA THR A 117 -10.30 -56.72 9.75
C THR A 117 -9.02 -56.04 9.31
N ALA A 118 -8.55 -55.18 10.08
CA ALA A 118 -7.81 -55.23 11.34
C ALA A 118 -6.34 -55.66 11.21
N VAL A 119 -5.57 -54.97 12.03
CA VAL A 119 -4.30 -55.38 12.66
C VAL A 119 -3.05 -55.06 11.85
N GLU A 120 -2.27 -54.23 12.35
CA GLU A 120 -1.31 -54.11 13.45
C GLU A 120 0.14 -54.22 12.97
N ALA A 121 0.89 -53.31 13.52
CA ALA A 121 2.29 -53.44 13.96
C ALA A 121 3.40 -53.54 12.89
N GLU A 122 4.35 -52.75 12.83
CA GLU A 122 5.52 -52.55 13.71
C GLU A 122 6.26 -51.27 13.28
#